data_ca17c895bbe79e5af141899a70d22675
#
_entry.id   ca17c895bbe79e5af141899a70d22675
#
_cell.length_a   1.000
_cell.length_b   1.000
_cell.length_c   1.000
_cell.angle_alpha   90.00
_cell.angle_beta   90.00
_cell.angle_gamma   90.00
#
_symmetry.space_group_name_H-M   'P 1'
#
loop_
_entity.id
_entity.type
_entity.pdbx_description
1 polymer ?
#
loop_
_entity_poly.entity_id
_entity_poly.type
_entity_poly.pdbx_seq_one_letter_code
_entity_poly.pdbx_strand_id
1 'polypeptide(L)'
;EYRVEYVVDRVKTTGNAWLGLSVECGQCHEHKYDPMSQEEYYRLFAFFNNNADSGKQTRGGNAPPMVDVVSKENLQRRKSAEAKIKGAEKKIADYKKTVDPAFSKWAEETAKKTGKQPKEPAGLFAHLPLDEFSNRKSVDLLNDKNEVKWEGAGRTVGGKFGSAFRVEGNGYVNVKGVKPPEWNKPFSYGCWVKPDAANASGAIFSKMNEGNAFRGFDLWLQGGAPGTHLVHKWQNNAVKVVGKEKAKPKQWSHIFVCYDGTGKAAGTRVYLNGKKLGHNIEADGLNGTIQTPKEFRIGRRFNSSQANNIEIDDVRLYSRALSDAEVAVLAGNDPIAPLLAITPDKRTGKQKQTL
;
A
#
# COMPACT_ATOMS: atom_id res chain seq x y z
N GLU A 1 -31.98 -8.51 28.69
CA GLU A 1 -32.88 -7.46 29.18
C GLU A 1 -33.48 -6.68 28.01
N TYR A 2 -32.75 -5.90 27.27
CA TYR A 2 -33.25 -5.08 26.14
C TYR A 2 -34.00 -5.86 25.06
N ARG A 3 -33.62 -7.11 24.79
CA ARG A 3 -34.33 -7.96 23.81
C ARG A 3 -35.75 -8.28 24.28
N VAL A 4 -35.93 -8.51 25.57
CA VAL A 4 -37.24 -8.77 26.16
C VAL A 4 -38.13 -7.55 26.09
N GLU A 5 -37.56 -6.37 26.39
CA GLU A 5 -38.26 -5.09 26.29
C GLU A 5 -38.75 -4.79 24.87
N TYR A 6 -37.98 -5.12 23.83
CA TYR A 6 -38.42 -4.97 22.45
C TYR A 6 -39.60 -5.92 22.10
N VAL A 7 -39.61 -7.12 22.65
CA VAL A 7 -40.75 -8.04 22.45
C VAL A 7 -41.98 -7.52 23.18
N VAL A 8 -41.83 -7.03 24.43
CA VAL A 8 -42.94 -6.41 25.21
C VAL A 8 -43.53 -5.23 24.46
N ASP A 9 -42.66 -4.30 23.91
CA ASP A 9 -43.11 -3.16 23.15
C ASP A 9 -43.88 -3.54 21.89
N ARG A 10 -43.48 -4.59 21.19
CA ARG A 10 -44.18 -5.13 20.00
C ARG A 10 -45.54 -5.67 20.38
N VAL A 11 -45.64 -6.46 21.45
CA VAL A 11 -46.90 -6.95 21.97
C VAL A 11 -47.83 -5.80 22.31
N LYS A 12 -47.37 -4.83 23.08
CA LYS A 12 -48.08 -3.61 23.43
C LYS A 12 -48.56 -2.83 22.22
N THR A 13 -47.65 -2.52 21.31
CA THR A 13 -47.99 -1.74 20.11
C THR A 13 -49.01 -2.48 19.24
N THR A 14 -48.87 -3.80 19.08
CA THR A 14 -49.80 -4.61 18.30
C THR A 14 -51.19 -4.63 18.96
N GLY A 15 -51.26 -4.87 20.30
CA GLY A 15 -52.50 -4.84 21.04
C GLY A 15 -53.23 -3.50 20.94
N ASN A 16 -52.51 -2.42 21.20
CA ASN A 16 -53.07 -1.06 21.16
C ASN A 16 -53.51 -0.65 19.75
N ALA A 17 -52.65 -0.85 18.73
CA ALA A 17 -52.89 -0.34 17.36
C ALA A 17 -53.89 -1.19 16.56
N TRP A 18 -53.92 -2.51 16.75
CA TRP A 18 -54.70 -3.41 15.90
C TRP A 18 -55.91 -4.01 16.62
N LEU A 19 -55.81 -4.23 17.94
CA LEU A 19 -56.89 -4.83 18.71
C LEU A 19 -57.69 -3.83 19.56
N GLY A 20 -57.13 -2.62 19.77
CA GLY A 20 -57.73 -1.63 20.63
C GLY A 20 -57.70 -2.01 22.13
N LEU A 21 -56.84 -2.96 22.53
CA LEU A 21 -56.72 -3.52 23.84
C LEU A 21 -55.44 -3.06 24.56
N SER A 22 -55.53 -2.74 25.83
CA SER A 22 -54.36 -2.42 26.67
C SER A 22 -53.75 -3.71 27.24
N VAL A 23 -53.11 -4.48 26.38
CA VAL A 23 -52.62 -5.87 26.67
C VAL A 23 -51.49 -5.90 27.72
N GLU A 24 -50.87 -4.76 28.09
CA GLU A 24 -49.73 -4.70 29.00
C GLU A 24 -50.01 -5.28 30.38
N CYS A 25 -51.24 -5.13 30.87
CA CYS A 25 -51.67 -5.69 32.19
C CYS A 25 -51.46 -7.19 32.28
N GLY A 26 -51.64 -7.92 31.16
CA GLY A 26 -51.44 -9.33 31.03
C GLY A 26 -49.99 -9.80 31.26
N GLN A 27 -49.01 -8.90 31.29
CA GLN A 27 -47.63 -9.27 31.60
C GLN A 27 -47.45 -9.78 33.05
N CYS A 28 -48.19 -9.19 34.03
CA CYS A 28 -48.02 -9.54 35.44
C CYS A 28 -49.18 -10.32 36.02
N HIS A 29 -50.41 -10.11 35.50
CA HIS A 29 -51.62 -10.73 35.99
C HIS A 29 -52.70 -10.76 34.89
N GLU A 30 -53.79 -11.45 35.09
CA GLU A 30 -54.95 -11.44 34.19
C GLU A 30 -55.49 -10.01 34.00
N HIS A 31 -55.86 -9.67 32.75
CA HIS A 31 -56.38 -8.34 32.46
C HIS A 31 -57.69 -8.08 33.20
N LYS A 32 -57.81 -6.94 33.92
CA LYS A 32 -58.93 -6.66 34.81
C LYS A 32 -60.26 -6.50 34.07
N TYR A 33 -60.24 -5.90 32.89
CA TYR A 33 -61.47 -5.53 32.17
C TYR A 33 -61.65 -6.24 30.83
N ASP A 34 -60.55 -6.59 30.17
CA ASP A 34 -60.59 -7.29 28.88
C ASP A 34 -60.45 -8.81 29.09
N PRO A 35 -61.06 -9.65 28.23
CA PRO A 35 -61.03 -11.10 28.34
C PRO A 35 -59.66 -11.61 27.83
N MET A 36 -58.59 -11.24 28.52
CA MET A 36 -57.22 -11.64 28.18
C MET A 36 -56.52 -12.20 29.42
N SER A 37 -56.18 -13.47 29.38
CA SER A 37 -55.39 -14.11 30.44
C SER A 37 -53.90 -13.80 30.29
N GLN A 38 -53.15 -13.99 31.39
CA GLN A 38 -51.69 -13.90 31.36
C GLN A 38 -51.10 -14.94 30.39
N GLU A 39 -51.69 -16.11 30.27
CA GLU A 39 -51.23 -17.12 29.35
C GLU A 39 -51.37 -16.64 27.89
N GLU A 40 -52.46 -15.99 27.53
CA GLU A 40 -52.66 -15.44 26.19
C GLU A 40 -51.71 -14.31 25.87
N TYR A 41 -51.39 -13.47 26.88
CA TYR A 41 -50.34 -12.45 26.73
C TYR A 41 -48.99 -13.09 26.36
N TYR A 42 -48.57 -14.16 27.08
CA TYR A 42 -47.29 -14.81 26.79
C TYR A 42 -47.31 -15.66 25.52
N ARG A 43 -48.46 -16.14 25.09
CA ARG A 43 -48.63 -16.74 23.77
C ARG A 43 -48.40 -15.70 22.66
N LEU A 44 -48.94 -14.49 22.81
CA LEU A 44 -48.69 -13.38 21.88
C LEU A 44 -47.23 -12.90 21.95
N PHE A 45 -46.66 -12.83 23.14
CA PHE A 45 -45.26 -12.57 23.36
C PHE A 45 -44.34 -13.56 22.63
N ALA A 46 -44.64 -14.87 22.74
CA ALA A 46 -43.88 -15.92 22.11
C ALA A 46 -43.86 -15.80 20.58
N PHE A 47 -44.95 -15.27 20.01
CA PHE A 47 -45.03 -15.01 18.57
C PHE A 47 -43.97 -14.00 18.09
N PHE A 48 -43.70 -12.94 18.87
CA PHE A 48 -42.69 -11.96 18.57
C PHE A 48 -41.26 -12.32 19.07
N ASN A 49 -41.15 -13.29 19.95
CA ASN A 49 -39.89 -13.72 20.54
C ASN A 49 -39.02 -14.59 19.60
N ASN A 50 -39.53 -14.94 18.41
CA ASN A 50 -38.80 -15.70 17.40
C ASN A 50 -37.89 -14.84 16.50
N ASN A 51 -37.85 -13.51 16.71
CA ASN A 51 -37.01 -12.61 15.94
C ASN A 51 -35.53 -12.69 16.37
N ALA A 52 -34.62 -12.63 15.40
CA ALA A 52 -33.18 -12.65 15.64
C ALA A 52 -32.62 -11.25 16.09
N ASP A 53 -33.30 -10.62 17.05
CA ASP A 53 -32.90 -9.32 17.58
C ASP A 53 -31.75 -9.45 18.58
N SER A 54 -30.79 -8.55 18.51
CA SER A 54 -29.69 -8.48 19.49
C SER A 54 -30.11 -7.81 20.80
N GLY A 55 -31.27 -7.14 20.84
CA GLY A 55 -31.83 -6.46 22.01
C GLY A 55 -31.06 -5.22 22.44
N LYS A 56 -30.01 -4.81 21.74
CA LYS A 56 -29.24 -3.60 22.04
C LYS A 56 -28.98 -2.81 20.76
N GLN A 57 -29.51 -1.62 20.71
CA GLN A 57 -29.24 -0.68 19.63
C GLN A 57 -28.15 0.29 20.05
N THR A 58 -27.03 0.29 19.32
CA THR A 58 -25.86 1.13 19.63
C THR A 58 -25.80 2.44 18.83
N ARG A 59 -26.69 2.59 17.84
CA ARG A 59 -26.77 3.79 16.96
C ARG A 59 -28.22 4.18 16.75
N GLY A 60 -28.47 5.47 16.45
CA GLY A 60 -29.78 5.92 16.02
C GLY A 60 -30.24 5.21 14.73
N GLY A 61 -31.50 4.81 14.66
CA GLY A 61 -32.09 4.07 13.55
C GLY A 61 -32.78 2.79 14.01
N ASN A 62 -33.15 1.91 13.09
CA ASN A 62 -33.85 0.65 13.40
C ASN A 62 -32.86 -0.42 13.83
N ALA A 63 -33.26 -1.26 14.80
CA ALA A 63 -32.50 -2.45 15.19
C ALA A 63 -32.53 -3.52 14.08
N PRO A 64 -31.45 -4.30 13.90
CA PRO A 64 -31.48 -5.48 13.03
C PRO A 64 -32.43 -6.58 13.56
N PRO A 65 -33.02 -7.42 12.70
CA PRO A 65 -32.76 -7.51 11.27
C PRO A 65 -33.45 -6.40 10.47
N MET A 66 -32.71 -5.80 9.53
CA MET A 66 -33.23 -4.82 8.61
C MET A 66 -33.33 -5.37 7.20
N VAL A 67 -34.34 -5.01 6.49
CA VAL A 67 -34.49 -5.27 5.06
C VAL A 67 -34.27 -3.96 4.31
N ASP A 68 -33.27 -3.91 3.45
CA ASP A 68 -33.03 -2.77 2.58
C ASP A 68 -34.13 -2.70 1.51
N VAL A 69 -35.01 -1.74 1.65
CA VAL A 69 -36.03 -1.46 0.60
C VAL A 69 -35.39 -0.59 -0.47
N VAL A 70 -34.97 -1.24 -1.54
CA VAL A 70 -34.39 -0.55 -2.69
C VAL A 70 -35.54 0.10 -3.51
N SER A 71 -35.50 1.42 -3.68
CA SER A 71 -36.48 2.11 -4.53
C SER A 71 -36.41 1.60 -5.99
N LYS A 72 -37.51 1.66 -6.72
CA LYS A 72 -37.55 1.29 -8.15
C LYS A 72 -36.50 2.04 -8.96
N GLU A 73 -36.24 3.28 -8.65
CA GLU A 73 -35.24 4.12 -9.29
C GLU A 73 -33.80 3.60 -9.04
N ASN A 74 -33.49 3.27 -7.78
CA ASN A 74 -32.18 2.70 -7.43
C ASN A 74 -31.98 1.30 -8.03
N LEU A 75 -33.04 0.51 -8.15
CA LEU A 75 -32.99 -0.78 -8.85
C LEU A 75 -32.67 -0.60 -10.34
N GLN A 76 -33.25 0.41 -10.99
CA GLN A 76 -32.96 0.73 -12.40
C GLN A 76 -31.52 1.26 -12.56
N ARG A 77 -31.08 2.15 -11.67
CA ARG A 77 -29.67 2.64 -11.63
C ARG A 77 -28.68 1.49 -11.48
N ARG A 78 -28.96 0.55 -10.58
CA ARG A 78 -28.13 -0.65 -10.37
C ARG A 78 -28.07 -1.51 -11.62
N LYS A 79 -29.21 -1.86 -12.24
CA LYS A 79 -29.26 -2.62 -13.50
C LYS A 79 -28.49 -1.93 -14.63
N SER A 80 -28.63 -0.59 -14.75
CA SER A 80 -27.89 0.18 -15.75
C SER A 80 -26.36 0.16 -15.48
N ALA A 81 -25.94 0.26 -14.22
CA ALA A 81 -24.54 0.18 -13.84
C ALA A 81 -23.96 -1.22 -14.12
N GLU A 82 -24.68 -2.28 -13.78
CA GLU A 82 -24.29 -3.66 -14.04
C GLU A 82 -24.16 -3.93 -15.56
N ALA A 83 -25.06 -3.39 -16.37
CA ALA A 83 -24.98 -3.50 -17.84
C ALA A 83 -23.77 -2.75 -18.41
N LYS A 84 -23.42 -1.58 -17.86
CA LYS A 84 -22.22 -0.82 -18.25
C LYS A 84 -20.94 -1.57 -17.89
N ILE A 85 -20.89 -2.16 -16.68
CA ILE A 85 -19.76 -2.98 -16.23
C ILE A 85 -19.56 -4.15 -17.18
N LYS A 86 -20.63 -4.93 -17.43
CA LYS A 86 -20.57 -6.08 -18.37
C LYS A 86 -20.15 -5.68 -19.77
N GLY A 87 -20.63 -4.52 -20.24
CA GLY A 87 -20.21 -3.96 -21.53
C GLY A 87 -18.73 -3.55 -21.57
N ALA A 88 -18.22 -2.98 -20.49
CA ALA A 88 -16.81 -2.62 -20.36
C ALA A 88 -15.91 -3.87 -20.28
N GLU A 89 -16.30 -4.87 -19.50
CA GLU A 89 -15.60 -6.16 -19.40
C GLU A 89 -15.49 -6.86 -20.76
N LYS A 90 -16.60 -6.86 -21.54
CA LYS A 90 -16.59 -7.40 -22.90
C LYS A 90 -15.61 -6.65 -23.80
N LYS A 91 -15.62 -5.29 -23.77
CA LYS A 91 -14.67 -4.48 -24.54
C LYS A 91 -13.22 -4.77 -24.18
N ILE A 92 -12.92 -4.95 -22.88
CA ILE A 92 -11.59 -5.32 -22.41
C ILE A 92 -11.20 -6.69 -22.93
N ALA A 93 -12.10 -7.68 -22.87
CA ALA A 93 -11.84 -9.03 -23.37
C ALA A 93 -11.61 -9.05 -24.91
N ASP A 94 -12.38 -8.28 -25.66
CA ASP A 94 -12.22 -8.16 -27.10
C ASP A 94 -10.92 -7.42 -27.45
N TYR A 95 -10.57 -6.35 -26.73
CA TYR A 95 -9.32 -5.63 -26.91
C TYR A 95 -8.10 -6.51 -26.60
N LYS A 96 -8.14 -7.32 -25.54
CA LYS A 96 -7.08 -8.29 -25.23
C LYS A 96 -6.81 -9.22 -26.41
N LYS A 97 -7.84 -9.76 -27.06
CA LYS A 97 -7.69 -10.63 -28.24
C LYS A 97 -6.93 -9.97 -29.40
N THR A 98 -7.06 -8.66 -29.56
CA THR A 98 -6.33 -7.92 -30.61
C THR A 98 -4.90 -7.58 -30.19
N VAL A 99 -4.65 -7.39 -28.90
CA VAL A 99 -3.32 -7.03 -28.35
C VAL A 99 -2.43 -8.26 -28.15
N ASP A 100 -3.00 -9.41 -27.77
CA ASP A 100 -2.24 -10.63 -27.48
C ASP A 100 -1.30 -11.09 -28.63
N PRO A 101 -1.69 -11.08 -29.91
CA PRO A 101 -0.78 -11.42 -31.00
C PRO A 101 0.37 -10.40 -31.14
N ALA A 102 0.08 -9.11 -31.03
CA ALA A 102 1.08 -8.05 -31.11
C ALA A 102 2.04 -8.10 -29.92
N PHE A 103 1.52 -8.36 -28.72
CA PHE A 103 2.31 -8.58 -27.52
C PHE A 103 3.21 -9.81 -27.65
N SER A 104 2.69 -10.93 -28.12
CA SER A 104 3.46 -12.17 -28.32
C SER A 104 4.61 -11.95 -29.30
N LYS A 105 4.36 -11.28 -30.42
CA LYS A 105 5.40 -10.91 -31.39
C LYS A 105 6.46 -9.99 -30.79
N TRP A 106 6.03 -8.93 -30.09
CA TRP A 106 6.94 -8.01 -29.41
C TRP A 106 7.76 -8.73 -28.33
N ALA A 107 7.14 -9.64 -27.56
CA ALA A 107 7.80 -10.42 -26.53
C ALA A 107 8.90 -11.33 -27.11
N GLU A 108 8.61 -12.01 -28.21
CA GLU A 108 9.61 -12.85 -28.94
C GLU A 108 10.77 -12.03 -29.53
N GLU A 109 10.46 -10.90 -30.16
CA GLU A 109 11.47 -9.99 -30.72
C GLU A 109 12.35 -9.39 -29.63
N THR A 110 11.75 -9.01 -28.49
CA THR A 110 12.47 -8.47 -27.35
C THR A 110 13.32 -9.54 -26.67
N ALA A 111 12.81 -10.75 -26.47
CA ALA A 111 13.58 -11.88 -25.95
C ALA A 111 14.81 -12.24 -26.83
N LYS A 112 14.68 -12.12 -28.14
CA LYS A 112 15.80 -12.33 -29.09
C LYS A 112 16.85 -11.21 -29.03
N LYS A 113 16.41 -9.96 -28.80
CA LYS A 113 17.28 -8.77 -28.68
C LYS A 113 18.00 -8.68 -27.35
N THR A 114 17.41 -9.22 -26.29
CA THR A 114 18.00 -9.30 -24.94
C THR A 114 19.01 -10.45 -24.89
N GLY A 115 20.09 -10.37 -25.65
CA GLY A 115 21.26 -11.23 -25.45
C GLY A 115 21.60 -11.29 -23.96
N LYS A 116 22.46 -12.20 -23.49
CA LYS A 116 22.76 -12.45 -22.06
C LYS A 116 22.60 -11.20 -21.18
N GLN A 117 21.40 -10.96 -20.70
CA GLN A 117 21.15 -9.86 -19.75
C GLN A 117 22.00 -10.11 -18.51
N PRO A 118 22.61 -9.07 -17.95
CA PRO A 118 23.32 -9.19 -16.70
C PRO A 118 22.39 -9.76 -15.65
N LYS A 119 22.84 -10.80 -14.96
CA LYS A 119 22.08 -11.44 -13.89
C LYS A 119 21.77 -10.42 -12.79
N GLU A 120 20.55 -10.43 -12.27
CA GLU A 120 20.16 -9.67 -11.07
C GLU A 120 21.26 -9.81 -9.99
N PRO A 121 21.79 -8.70 -9.44
CA PRO A 121 22.80 -8.79 -8.39
C PRO A 121 22.31 -9.61 -7.21
N ALA A 122 23.18 -10.47 -6.67
CA ALA A 122 22.82 -11.28 -5.51
C ALA A 122 22.62 -10.43 -4.25
N GLY A 123 21.86 -10.95 -3.27
CA GLY A 123 21.65 -10.28 -1.98
C GLY A 123 20.44 -9.35 -1.95
N LEU A 124 19.61 -9.33 -2.98
CA LEU A 124 18.33 -8.63 -2.99
C LEU A 124 17.42 -9.25 -1.91
N PHE A 125 16.91 -8.46 -0.95
CA PHE A 125 16.05 -8.93 0.13
C PHE A 125 14.69 -8.24 0.20
N ALA A 126 14.51 -7.12 -0.51
CA ALA A 126 13.21 -6.50 -0.73
C ALA A 126 13.13 -5.91 -2.14
N HIS A 127 12.03 -6.15 -2.84
CA HIS A 127 11.74 -5.63 -4.17
C HIS A 127 10.27 -5.20 -4.26
N LEU A 128 10.06 -3.90 -4.30
CA LEU A 128 8.77 -3.26 -4.33
C LEU A 128 8.58 -2.58 -5.70
N PRO A 129 7.97 -3.26 -6.68
CA PRO A 129 7.82 -2.72 -8.03
C PRO A 129 6.87 -1.53 -8.09
N LEU A 130 5.89 -1.45 -7.18
CA LEU A 130 4.84 -0.43 -7.12
C LEU A 130 3.91 -0.40 -8.36
N ASP A 131 3.87 -1.49 -9.12
CA ASP A 131 3.12 -1.62 -10.38
C ASP A 131 1.61 -1.65 -10.16
N GLU A 132 1.14 -2.36 -9.14
CA GLU A 132 -0.28 -2.57 -8.90
C GLU A 132 -0.65 -2.33 -7.45
N PHE A 133 -1.74 -1.59 -7.26
CA PHE A 133 -2.40 -1.41 -5.98
C PHE A 133 -3.86 -1.86 -6.06
N SER A 134 -4.12 -3.12 -5.69
CA SER A 134 -5.48 -3.61 -5.51
C SER A 134 -5.97 -3.28 -4.09
N ASN A 135 -7.08 -2.54 -3.98
CA ASN A 135 -7.59 -2.07 -2.69
C ASN A 135 -6.50 -1.40 -1.82
N ARG A 136 -5.65 -0.57 -2.44
CA ARG A 136 -4.50 0.10 -1.82
C ARG A 136 -3.42 -0.83 -1.26
N LYS A 137 -3.38 -2.08 -1.67
CA LYS A 137 -2.34 -3.06 -1.32
C LYS A 137 -1.52 -3.41 -2.54
N SER A 138 -0.21 -3.53 -2.35
CA SER A 138 0.75 -3.98 -3.34
C SER A 138 1.59 -5.13 -2.77
N VAL A 139 2.64 -5.53 -3.46
CA VAL A 139 3.44 -6.70 -3.09
C VAL A 139 4.92 -6.37 -2.96
N ASP A 140 5.62 -7.11 -2.10
CA ASP A 140 7.05 -7.33 -2.19
C ASP A 140 7.28 -8.64 -2.95
N LEU A 141 7.99 -8.59 -4.06
CA LEU A 141 8.19 -9.75 -4.94
C LEU A 141 9.02 -10.87 -4.29
N LEU A 142 9.78 -10.57 -3.24
CA LEU A 142 10.66 -11.53 -2.57
C LEU A 142 10.07 -12.06 -1.26
N ASN A 143 9.17 -11.31 -0.63
CA ASN A 143 8.62 -11.68 0.66
C ASN A 143 7.13 -11.31 0.75
N ASP A 144 6.28 -12.30 0.54
CA ASP A 144 4.83 -12.18 0.61
C ASP A 144 4.29 -11.90 2.02
N LYS A 145 5.13 -12.06 3.07
CA LYS A 145 4.80 -11.69 4.45
C LYS A 145 4.95 -10.18 4.70
N ASN A 146 5.62 -9.45 3.81
CA ASN A 146 5.71 -8.01 3.90
C ASN A 146 4.37 -7.39 3.47
N GLU A 147 3.73 -6.66 4.37
CA GLU A 147 2.49 -5.96 4.06
C GLU A 147 2.83 -4.60 3.42
N VAL A 148 2.48 -4.44 2.14
CA VAL A 148 2.67 -3.21 1.38
C VAL A 148 1.32 -2.53 1.21
N LYS A 149 1.16 -1.32 1.77
CA LYS A 149 -0.12 -0.62 1.78
C LYS A 149 0.05 0.86 1.48
N TRP A 150 -0.76 1.37 0.56
CA TRP A 150 -0.88 2.80 0.29
C TRP A 150 -1.78 3.48 1.32
N GLU A 151 -1.31 4.58 1.88
CA GLU A 151 -1.99 5.43 2.85
C GLU A 151 -2.12 6.86 2.31
N GLY A 152 -3.18 7.53 2.70
CA GLY A 152 -3.42 8.95 2.38
C GLY A 152 -3.78 9.21 0.90
N ALA A 153 -3.51 10.43 0.46
CA ALA A 153 -3.67 10.86 -0.91
C ALA A 153 -2.47 10.45 -1.76
N GLY A 154 -2.61 10.20 -2.99
CA GLY A 154 -1.59 9.72 -3.90
C GLY A 154 -2.30 8.96 -5.00
N ARG A 155 -1.60 8.49 -5.98
CA ARG A 155 -2.21 7.70 -7.06
C ARG A 155 -1.19 6.87 -7.81
N THR A 156 -1.67 5.86 -8.49
CA THR A 156 -0.90 5.12 -9.47
C THR A 156 -0.85 5.90 -10.78
N VAL A 157 0.33 5.94 -11.40
CA VAL A 157 0.59 6.60 -12.70
C VAL A 157 1.43 5.66 -13.58
N GLY A 158 1.62 6.03 -14.86
CA GLY A 158 2.56 5.31 -15.71
C GLY A 158 3.99 5.41 -15.17
N GLY A 159 4.64 4.26 -14.95
CA GLY A 159 5.95 4.13 -14.34
C GLY A 159 7.13 4.22 -15.31
N LYS A 160 8.33 4.02 -14.77
CA LYS A 160 9.53 3.70 -15.57
C LYS A 160 9.36 2.30 -16.17
N PHE A 161 8.79 1.41 -15.38
CA PHE A 161 8.35 0.08 -15.73
C PHE A 161 6.90 -0.06 -15.27
N GLY A 162 6.02 -0.60 -16.11
CA GLY A 162 4.60 -0.74 -15.72
C GLY A 162 3.99 0.53 -15.14
N SER A 163 3.69 0.50 -13.85
CA SER A 163 3.15 1.63 -13.10
C SER A 163 4.12 2.12 -12.01
N ALA A 164 3.82 3.28 -11.45
CA ALA A 164 4.57 3.89 -10.36
C ALA A 164 3.62 4.50 -9.33
N PHE A 165 4.11 4.72 -8.12
CA PHE A 165 3.40 5.47 -7.10
C PHE A 165 3.76 6.95 -7.17
N ARG A 166 2.76 7.81 -7.39
CA ARG A 166 2.89 9.25 -7.31
C ARG A 166 2.56 9.76 -5.91
N VAL A 167 3.52 10.42 -5.30
CA VAL A 167 3.38 11.05 -3.97
C VAL A 167 2.72 12.41 -4.12
N GLU A 168 1.51 12.54 -3.58
CA GLU A 168 0.72 13.78 -3.57
C GLU A 168 0.09 13.99 -2.19
N GLY A 169 -0.10 15.24 -1.78
CA GLY A 169 -0.74 15.58 -0.51
C GLY A 169 -0.06 14.87 0.67
N ASN A 170 -0.79 14.04 1.39
CA ASN A 170 -0.30 13.22 2.51
C ASN A 170 -0.08 11.74 2.13
N GLY A 171 -0.02 11.42 0.83
CA GLY A 171 0.09 10.05 0.31
C GLY A 171 1.47 9.44 0.52
N TYR A 172 1.51 8.16 0.89
CA TYR A 172 2.73 7.37 1.02
C TYR A 172 2.42 5.87 0.96
N VAL A 173 3.45 5.06 0.73
CA VAL A 173 3.32 3.60 0.87
C VAL A 173 3.98 3.15 2.16
N ASN A 174 3.23 2.43 2.98
CA ASN A 174 3.69 1.83 4.22
C ASN A 174 4.05 0.37 3.99
N VAL A 175 5.24 -0.06 4.43
CA VAL A 175 5.72 -1.43 4.25
C VAL A 175 6.14 -2.01 5.59
N LYS A 176 5.38 -3.00 6.06
CA LYS A 176 5.72 -3.75 7.27
C LYS A 176 6.63 -4.92 6.89
N GLY A 177 7.52 -5.29 7.81
CA GLY A 177 8.35 -6.47 7.67
C GLY A 177 9.75 -6.20 7.11
N VAL A 178 10.02 -5.11 6.42
CA VAL A 178 11.35 -4.76 5.91
C VAL A 178 12.32 -4.53 7.08
N LYS A 179 13.37 -5.34 7.12
CA LYS A 179 14.45 -5.28 8.15
C LYS A 179 15.80 -5.05 7.46
N PRO A 180 16.30 -3.80 7.41
CA PRO A 180 17.61 -3.52 6.84
C PRO A 180 18.72 -4.12 7.72
N PRO A 181 19.92 -4.36 7.17
CA PRO A 181 21.09 -4.72 7.96
C PRO A 181 21.45 -3.68 9.04
N GLU A 182 22.26 -4.05 10.01
CA GLU A 182 22.80 -3.15 11.03
C GLU A 182 23.83 -2.17 10.43
N TRP A 183 24.10 -1.08 11.16
CA TRP A 183 25.00 0.00 10.75
C TRP A 183 26.41 -0.48 10.39
N ASN A 184 26.87 -1.56 11.01
CA ASN A 184 28.20 -2.14 10.77
C ASN A 184 28.19 -3.27 9.74
N LYS A 185 27.14 -3.38 8.96
CA LYS A 185 27.01 -4.34 7.84
C LYS A 185 26.82 -3.58 6.54
N PRO A 186 27.42 -4.07 5.44
CA PRO A 186 27.18 -3.44 4.14
C PRO A 186 25.75 -3.68 3.66
N PHE A 187 25.17 -2.68 2.99
CA PHE A 187 23.90 -2.81 2.29
C PHE A 187 23.75 -1.73 1.21
N SER A 188 22.84 -1.96 0.30
CA SER A 188 22.58 -1.03 -0.79
C SER A 188 21.09 -0.91 -1.05
N TYR A 189 20.66 0.24 -1.56
CA TYR A 189 19.26 0.53 -1.83
C TYR A 189 19.09 1.64 -2.85
N GLY A 190 17.99 1.60 -3.55
CA GLY A 190 17.63 2.62 -4.53
C GLY A 190 16.32 2.38 -5.20
N CYS A 191 16.00 3.23 -6.15
CA CYS A 191 14.77 3.18 -6.93
C CYS A 191 14.86 4.10 -8.16
N TRP A 192 13.84 4.07 -8.99
CA TRP A 192 13.59 5.09 -10.00
C TRP A 192 12.73 6.20 -9.44
N VAL A 193 13.06 7.44 -9.78
CA VAL A 193 12.30 8.63 -9.39
C VAL A 193 12.11 9.57 -10.57
N LYS A 194 10.95 10.25 -10.59
CA LYS A 194 10.67 11.34 -11.53
C LYS A 194 10.10 12.52 -10.76
N PRO A 195 10.93 13.49 -10.36
CA PRO A 195 10.50 14.70 -9.67
C PRO A 195 9.85 15.68 -10.64
N ASP A 196 8.82 16.41 -10.22
CA ASP A 196 8.21 17.46 -11.05
C ASP A 196 9.10 18.71 -11.14
N ALA A 197 9.85 19.00 -10.08
CA ALA A 197 10.66 20.21 -9.96
C ALA A 197 12.15 19.90 -9.76
N ALA A 198 13.01 20.81 -10.26
CA ALA A 198 14.47 20.68 -10.15
C ALA A 198 15.00 20.81 -8.72
N ASN A 199 14.22 21.40 -7.81
CA ASN A 199 14.54 21.59 -6.41
C ASN A 199 13.76 20.67 -5.46
N ALA A 200 13.24 19.56 -5.98
CA ALA A 200 12.49 18.57 -5.19
C ALA A 200 13.29 18.16 -3.94
N SER A 201 12.62 18.10 -2.81
CA SER A 201 13.24 17.75 -1.54
C SER A 201 12.30 16.86 -0.73
N GLY A 202 12.90 15.97 0.07
CA GLY A 202 12.16 15.05 0.93
C GLY A 202 12.67 13.61 0.85
N ALA A 203 12.11 12.76 1.69
CA ALA A 203 12.45 11.34 1.71
C ALA A 203 11.75 10.60 0.58
N ILE A 204 12.53 10.04 -0.34
CA ILE A 204 12.04 9.13 -1.37
C ILE A 204 11.48 7.88 -0.69
N PHE A 205 12.25 7.33 0.24
CA PHE A 205 11.80 6.33 1.20
C PHE A 205 12.64 6.38 2.48
N SER A 206 12.12 5.82 3.56
CA SER A 206 12.80 5.79 4.84
C SER A 206 12.33 4.66 5.75
N LYS A 207 13.23 4.25 6.64
CA LYS A 207 12.88 3.55 7.89
C LYS A 207 13.54 4.32 9.02
N MET A 208 12.83 5.32 9.57
CA MET A 208 13.42 6.31 10.47
C MET A 208 12.45 6.70 11.59
N ASN A 209 12.96 6.90 12.80
CA ASN A 209 12.22 7.37 13.96
C ASN A 209 12.63 8.80 14.33
N GLU A 210 11.88 9.77 13.87
CA GLU A 210 12.12 11.18 14.13
C GLU A 210 12.01 11.52 15.63
N GLY A 211 11.11 10.84 16.36
CA GLY A 211 10.95 10.99 17.82
C GLY A 211 12.10 10.37 18.65
N ASN A 212 13.01 9.61 18.03
CA ASN A 212 14.20 9.06 18.65
C ASN A 212 15.47 9.55 17.90
N ALA A 213 15.69 10.84 17.93
CA ALA A 213 16.85 11.50 17.34
C ALA A 213 17.11 11.09 15.87
N PHE A 214 16.05 10.86 15.09
CA PHE A 214 16.07 10.44 13.69
C PHE A 214 16.72 9.09 13.45
N ARG A 215 16.73 8.19 14.43
CA ARG A 215 17.33 6.86 14.27
C ARG A 215 16.74 6.11 13.09
N GLY A 216 17.62 5.64 12.20
CA GLY A 216 17.23 4.90 11.01
C GLY A 216 18.06 5.27 9.78
N PHE A 217 17.47 5.05 8.60
CA PHE A 217 18.06 5.44 7.32
C PHE A 217 17.00 5.93 6.34
N ASP A 218 17.43 6.66 5.33
CA ASP A 218 16.57 7.06 4.22
C ASP A 218 17.35 7.16 2.89
N LEU A 219 16.59 7.19 1.80
CA LEU A 219 17.00 7.74 0.51
C LEU A 219 16.33 9.12 0.35
N TRP A 220 17.11 10.13 0.05
CA TRP A 220 16.73 11.53 0.17
C TRP A 220 16.97 12.32 -1.10
N LEU A 221 16.11 13.31 -1.37
CA LEU A 221 16.40 14.41 -2.29
C LEU A 221 16.64 15.71 -1.50
N GLN A 222 17.73 16.40 -1.77
CA GLN A 222 18.04 17.72 -1.23
C GLN A 222 18.20 18.73 -2.37
N GLY A 223 17.16 19.52 -2.63
CA GLY A 223 17.15 20.45 -3.74
C GLY A 223 17.38 19.77 -5.10
N GLY A 224 16.84 18.56 -5.30
CA GLY A 224 17.00 17.73 -6.48
C GLY A 224 18.21 16.81 -6.46
N ALA A 225 19.17 16.98 -5.54
CA ALA A 225 20.35 16.14 -5.44
C ALA A 225 20.06 14.90 -4.59
N PRO A 226 20.43 13.69 -5.04
CA PRO A 226 20.24 12.46 -4.27
C PRO A 226 21.21 12.39 -3.09
N GLY A 227 20.73 11.87 -1.97
CA GLY A 227 21.53 11.69 -0.79
C GLY A 227 20.93 10.67 0.15
N THR A 228 21.58 10.48 1.29
CA THR A 228 21.11 9.55 2.32
C THR A 228 21.52 10.01 3.71
N HIS A 229 20.73 9.59 4.68
CA HIS A 229 21.06 9.63 6.09
C HIS A 229 21.12 8.20 6.63
N LEU A 230 22.16 7.90 7.39
CA LEU A 230 22.30 6.72 8.24
C LEU A 230 22.50 7.25 9.65
N VAL A 231 21.56 7.02 10.57
CA VAL A 231 21.51 7.77 11.85
C VAL A 231 21.31 6.83 13.02
N HIS A 232 22.20 6.94 14.00
CA HIS A 232 21.95 6.46 15.37
C HIS A 232 21.35 7.59 16.22
N LYS A 233 22.01 8.75 16.20
CA LYS A 233 21.56 9.98 16.88
C LYS A 233 21.99 11.19 16.06
N TRP A 234 21.03 11.93 15.53
CA TRP A 234 21.26 13.15 14.75
C TRP A 234 21.74 14.29 15.65
N GLN A 235 22.78 15.04 15.34
CA GLN A 235 23.74 14.98 14.21
C GLN A 235 25.05 14.24 14.54
N ASN A 236 25.28 13.94 15.83
CA ASN A 236 26.60 13.62 16.37
C ASN A 236 27.02 12.16 16.09
N ASN A 237 26.07 11.31 15.72
CA ASN A 237 26.31 9.90 15.46
C ASN A 237 25.51 9.48 14.21
N ALA A 238 26.03 9.92 13.06
CA ALA A 238 25.36 9.75 11.78
C ALA A 238 26.35 9.82 10.61
N VAL A 239 25.94 9.27 9.47
CA VAL A 239 26.50 9.57 8.15
C VAL A 239 25.43 10.27 7.35
N LYS A 240 25.77 11.43 6.78
CA LYS A 240 24.94 12.13 5.79
C LYS A 240 25.80 12.56 4.62
N VAL A 241 25.42 12.12 3.43
CA VAL A 241 26.05 12.50 2.16
C VAL A 241 25.00 12.95 1.17
N VAL A 242 25.34 13.95 0.33
CA VAL A 242 24.48 14.50 -0.71
C VAL A 242 25.27 14.62 -2.00
N GLY A 243 24.80 14.01 -3.08
CA GLY A 243 25.42 14.04 -4.40
C GLY A 243 25.52 15.47 -4.94
N LYS A 244 26.53 15.72 -5.77
CA LYS A 244 26.75 17.05 -6.39
C LYS A 244 25.91 17.27 -7.66
N GLU A 245 25.41 16.21 -8.28
CA GLU A 245 24.53 16.27 -9.45
C GLU A 245 23.06 16.10 -9.05
N LYS A 246 22.14 16.69 -9.83
CA LYS A 246 20.71 16.68 -9.54
C LYS A 246 19.94 15.77 -10.50
N ALA A 247 18.88 15.13 -10.00
CA ALA A 247 17.89 14.49 -10.84
C ALA A 247 17.16 15.53 -11.71
N LYS A 248 16.97 15.22 -12.99
CA LYS A 248 16.29 16.12 -13.92
C LYS A 248 14.78 16.11 -13.70
N PRO A 249 14.12 17.29 -13.64
CA PRO A 249 12.67 17.35 -13.49
C PRO A 249 11.95 16.69 -14.66
N LYS A 250 10.82 16.05 -14.37
CA LYS A 250 9.95 15.36 -15.34
C LYS A 250 10.62 14.24 -16.14
N GLN A 251 11.79 13.77 -15.68
CA GLN A 251 12.53 12.65 -16.28
C GLN A 251 12.80 11.58 -15.24
N TRP A 252 12.69 10.32 -15.64
CA TRP A 252 13.06 9.20 -14.80
C TRP A 252 14.57 9.20 -14.55
N SER A 253 14.96 9.10 -13.29
CA SER A 253 16.32 8.99 -12.82
C SER A 253 16.45 7.82 -11.87
N HIS A 254 17.43 6.94 -12.10
CA HIS A 254 17.79 5.88 -11.16
C HIS A 254 18.68 6.46 -10.08
N ILE A 255 18.24 6.40 -8.83
CA ILE A 255 19.00 6.85 -7.66
C ILE A 255 19.34 5.64 -6.81
N PHE A 256 20.60 5.48 -6.47
CA PHE A 256 21.08 4.34 -5.71
C PHE A 256 22.16 4.73 -4.71
N VAL A 257 22.20 4.03 -3.57
CA VAL A 257 23.19 4.21 -2.51
C VAL A 257 23.79 2.84 -2.16
N CYS A 258 25.11 2.82 -2.03
CA CYS A 258 25.85 1.66 -1.52
C CYS A 258 26.64 2.10 -0.29
N TYR A 259 26.43 1.41 0.81
CA TYR A 259 27.12 1.61 2.08
C TYR A 259 27.91 0.36 2.44
N ASP A 260 29.16 0.52 2.85
CA ASP A 260 30.10 -0.59 3.11
C ASP A 260 30.13 -1.10 4.55
N GLY A 261 29.40 -0.47 5.46
CA GLY A 261 29.34 -0.87 6.88
C GLY A 261 30.42 -0.25 7.77
N THR A 262 31.21 0.72 7.27
CA THR A 262 32.33 1.32 8.05
C THR A 262 31.89 2.42 9.01
N GLY A 263 30.66 2.90 8.92
CA GLY A 263 30.20 4.05 9.71
C GLY A 263 30.77 5.38 9.25
N LYS A 264 31.33 5.44 8.02
CA LYS A 264 31.98 6.63 7.46
C LYS A 264 31.36 7.08 6.14
N ALA A 265 31.38 8.38 5.90
CA ALA A 265 30.92 8.95 4.63
C ALA A 265 31.74 8.43 3.44
N ALA A 266 33.04 8.18 3.62
CA ALA A 266 33.91 7.60 2.61
C ALA A 266 33.46 6.20 2.14
N GLY A 267 32.80 5.43 3.01
CA GLY A 267 32.21 4.13 2.72
C GLY A 267 30.82 4.19 2.10
N THR A 268 30.27 5.41 1.88
CA THR A 268 28.94 5.63 1.32
C THR A 268 29.04 6.19 -0.08
N ARG A 269 28.53 5.47 -1.07
CA ARG A 269 28.55 5.85 -2.48
C ARG A 269 27.16 6.16 -2.96
N VAL A 270 27.00 7.31 -3.62
CA VAL A 270 25.71 7.76 -4.20
C VAL A 270 25.81 7.70 -5.71
N TYR A 271 24.76 7.21 -6.37
CA TYR A 271 24.70 7.05 -7.81
C TYR A 271 23.48 7.75 -8.40
N LEU A 272 23.66 8.29 -9.59
CA LEU A 272 22.59 8.80 -10.43
C LEU A 272 22.72 8.17 -11.83
N ASN A 273 21.66 7.49 -12.29
CA ASN A 273 21.61 6.78 -13.58
C ASN A 273 22.82 5.83 -13.80
N GLY A 274 23.16 5.07 -12.76
CA GLY A 274 24.26 4.11 -12.77
C GLY A 274 25.66 4.69 -12.62
N LYS A 275 25.79 6.03 -12.64
CA LYS A 275 27.09 6.72 -12.51
C LYS A 275 27.30 7.13 -11.05
N LYS A 276 28.45 6.78 -10.48
CA LYS A 276 28.88 7.23 -9.16
C LYS A 276 29.10 8.75 -9.14
N LEU A 277 28.52 9.42 -8.16
CA LEU A 277 28.62 10.87 -7.97
C LEU A 277 29.74 11.23 -7.00
N GLY A 278 30.35 12.39 -7.19
CA GLY A 278 30.94 13.14 -6.09
C GLY A 278 29.84 13.59 -5.12
N HIS A 279 30.11 13.64 -3.84
CA HIS A 279 29.14 14.07 -2.84
C HIS A 279 29.72 15.05 -1.83
N ASN A 280 28.86 15.83 -1.21
CA ASN A 280 29.15 16.66 -0.04
C ASN A 280 28.90 15.82 1.20
N ILE A 281 29.75 15.99 2.21
CA ILE A 281 29.64 15.29 3.50
C ILE A 281 29.08 16.30 4.51
N GLU A 282 27.93 15.95 5.11
CA GLU A 282 27.28 16.80 6.13
C GLU A 282 27.34 16.15 7.53
N ALA A 283 27.55 14.83 7.61
CA ALA A 283 27.89 14.12 8.85
C ALA A 283 28.75 12.89 8.52
N ASP A 284 29.78 12.61 9.36
CA ASP A 284 30.77 11.56 9.13
C ASP A 284 31.19 10.85 10.42
N GLY A 285 30.31 10.08 10.98
CA GLY A 285 30.62 9.27 12.17
C GLY A 285 29.43 8.54 12.71
N LEU A 286 29.24 7.29 12.27
CA LEU A 286 28.20 6.41 12.72
C LEU A 286 28.80 5.21 13.43
N ASN A 287 28.46 5.01 14.71
CA ASN A 287 28.93 3.90 15.53
C ASN A 287 27.85 3.32 16.45
N GLY A 288 26.61 3.33 16.01
CA GLY A 288 25.50 2.79 16.79
C GLY A 288 24.33 2.34 15.91
N THR A 289 23.46 1.54 16.49
CA THR A 289 22.34 0.92 15.75
C THR A 289 21.50 1.92 15.00
N ILE A 290 21.14 1.58 13.77
CA ILE A 290 20.14 2.26 12.94
C ILE A 290 18.77 1.56 12.99
N GLN A 291 18.64 0.51 13.80
CA GLN A 291 17.37 -0.22 13.91
C GLN A 291 16.34 0.62 14.65
N THR A 292 15.13 0.56 14.15
CA THR A 292 13.97 1.25 14.71
C THR A 292 12.72 0.40 14.55
N PRO A 293 11.77 0.45 15.51
CA PRO A 293 10.50 -0.23 15.37
C PRO A 293 9.57 0.40 14.33
N LYS A 294 9.94 1.58 13.78
CA LYS A 294 9.14 2.24 12.76
C LYS A 294 9.12 1.44 11.46
N GLU A 295 8.00 1.50 10.76
CA GLU A 295 7.83 0.84 9.47
C GLU A 295 8.63 1.53 8.37
N PHE A 296 8.93 0.79 7.32
CA PHE A 296 9.52 1.35 6.11
C PHE A 296 8.43 2.11 5.33
N ARG A 297 8.73 3.34 4.91
CA ARG A 297 7.81 4.19 4.17
C ARG A 297 8.41 4.69 2.88
N ILE A 298 7.61 4.69 1.81
CA ILE A 298 7.97 5.26 0.52
C ILE A 298 7.20 6.57 0.36
N GLY A 299 7.91 7.65 -0.01
CA GLY A 299 7.37 8.98 -0.21
C GLY A 299 7.49 9.91 1.00
N ARG A 300 7.89 9.42 2.18
CA ARG A 300 8.08 10.24 3.38
C ARG A 300 8.87 9.55 4.49
N ARG A 301 9.29 10.31 5.49
CA ARG A 301 9.66 9.81 6.82
C ARG A 301 8.42 9.49 7.64
N PHE A 302 8.59 9.05 8.89
CA PHE A 302 7.46 8.62 9.71
C PHE A 302 6.46 9.75 9.99
N ASN A 303 6.92 10.94 10.39
CA ASN A 303 6.06 12.08 10.71
C ASN A 303 6.20 13.28 9.76
N SER A 304 7.30 13.38 9.01
CA SER A 304 7.63 14.58 8.24
C SER A 304 8.31 14.28 6.90
N SER A 305 8.84 15.32 6.30
CA SER A 305 9.79 15.27 5.18
C SER A 305 9.28 14.46 3.99
N GLN A 306 8.03 14.70 3.63
CA GLN A 306 7.42 14.10 2.45
C GLN A 306 8.05 14.64 1.16
N ALA A 307 8.34 13.74 0.24
CA ALA A 307 8.78 14.09 -1.11
C ALA A 307 7.56 14.33 -2.02
N ASN A 308 6.92 15.48 -1.92
CA ASN A 308 5.72 15.79 -2.71
C ASN A 308 6.02 15.98 -4.20
N ASN A 309 5.03 15.64 -5.03
CA ASN A 309 5.07 15.78 -6.48
C ASN A 309 6.27 15.02 -7.11
N ILE A 310 6.44 13.79 -6.69
CA ILE A 310 7.46 12.88 -7.19
C ILE A 310 6.80 11.53 -7.49
N GLU A 311 7.19 10.92 -8.60
CA GLU A 311 6.84 9.55 -8.93
C GLU A 311 7.98 8.63 -8.53
N ILE A 312 7.66 7.49 -7.89
CA ILE A 312 8.63 6.52 -7.37
C ILE A 312 8.26 5.15 -7.93
N ASP A 313 9.27 4.41 -8.37
CA ASP A 313 9.13 3.13 -9.04
C ASP A 313 10.30 2.21 -8.69
N ASP A 314 10.06 0.90 -8.69
CA ASP A 314 11.05 -0.17 -8.61
C ASP A 314 12.05 -0.01 -7.45
N VAL A 315 11.53 0.01 -6.21
CA VAL A 315 12.35 0.12 -4.98
C VAL A 315 13.02 -1.21 -4.67
N ARG A 316 14.36 -1.20 -4.55
CA ARG A 316 15.19 -2.37 -4.29
C ARG A 316 16.15 -2.18 -3.13
N LEU A 317 16.28 -3.21 -2.27
CA LEU A 317 17.19 -3.24 -1.13
C LEU A 317 18.03 -4.52 -1.13
N TYR A 318 19.34 -4.38 -0.96
CA TYR A 318 20.32 -5.48 -0.97
C TYR A 318 21.07 -5.55 0.34
N SER A 319 21.34 -6.78 0.82
CA SER A 319 22.06 -7.07 2.07
C SER A 319 23.60 -7.03 1.92
N ARG A 320 24.10 -6.34 0.90
CA ARG A 320 25.54 -6.11 0.63
C ARG A 320 25.77 -4.81 -0.11
N ALA A 321 26.99 -4.31 -0.09
CA ALA A 321 27.40 -3.22 -0.96
C ALA A 321 27.55 -3.74 -2.39
N LEU A 322 26.78 -3.17 -3.34
CA LEU A 322 26.93 -3.45 -4.76
C LEU A 322 28.17 -2.77 -5.33
N SER A 323 28.78 -3.38 -6.35
CA SER A 323 29.85 -2.76 -7.13
C SER A 323 29.29 -1.67 -8.08
N ASP A 324 30.16 -0.78 -8.56
CA ASP A 324 29.79 0.26 -9.52
C ASP A 324 29.20 -0.36 -10.82
N ALA A 325 29.75 -1.49 -11.28
CA ALA A 325 29.24 -2.23 -12.43
C ALA A 325 27.83 -2.80 -12.22
N GLU A 326 27.54 -3.32 -11.02
CA GLU A 326 26.20 -3.84 -10.71
C GLU A 326 25.17 -2.72 -10.63
N VAL A 327 25.52 -1.56 -10.07
CA VAL A 327 24.62 -0.42 -10.05
C VAL A 327 24.38 0.15 -11.47
N ALA A 328 25.38 0.16 -12.31
CA ALA A 328 25.23 0.55 -13.72
C ALA A 328 24.28 -0.37 -14.46
N VAL A 329 24.35 -1.68 -14.18
CA VAL A 329 23.44 -2.69 -14.70
C VAL A 329 22.00 -2.41 -14.27
N LEU A 330 21.75 -2.15 -12.99
CA LEU A 330 20.42 -1.84 -12.47
C LEU A 330 19.83 -0.57 -13.11
N ALA A 331 20.63 0.42 -13.39
CA ALA A 331 20.22 1.64 -14.05
C ALA A 331 19.88 1.48 -15.53
N GLY A 332 20.40 0.45 -16.19
CA GLY A 332 20.15 0.13 -17.59
C GLY A 332 19.17 -1.01 -17.84
N ASN A 333 18.83 -1.78 -16.79
CA ASN A 333 17.98 -2.95 -16.93
C ASN A 333 16.50 -2.59 -17.05
N ASP A 334 15.87 -3.17 -18.07
CA ASP A 334 14.43 -3.34 -18.13
C ASP A 334 14.03 -4.57 -17.30
N PRO A 335 13.24 -4.45 -16.21
CA PRO A 335 12.83 -5.59 -15.40
C PRO A 335 11.89 -6.55 -16.15
N ILE A 336 11.28 -6.12 -17.25
CA ILE A 336 10.42 -6.94 -18.09
C ILE A 336 11.24 -7.90 -18.94
N ALA A 337 12.40 -7.48 -19.42
CA ALA A 337 13.25 -8.27 -20.30
C ALA A 337 13.68 -9.65 -19.71
N PRO A 338 14.07 -9.78 -18.42
CA PRO A 338 14.32 -11.08 -17.81
C PRO A 338 13.09 -11.99 -17.76
N LEU A 339 11.89 -11.39 -17.58
CA LEU A 339 10.62 -12.13 -17.54
C LEU A 339 10.24 -12.65 -18.93
N LEU A 340 10.56 -11.90 -19.98
CA LEU A 340 10.35 -12.33 -21.38
C LEU A 340 11.27 -13.49 -21.77
N ALA A 341 12.44 -13.60 -21.16
CA ALA A 341 13.36 -14.73 -21.38
C ALA A 341 12.84 -16.05 -20.78
N ILE A 342 11.87 -16.00 -19.86
CA ILE A 342 11.21 -17.18 -19.31
C ILE A 342 10.04 -17.56 -20.21
N THR A 343 9.99 -18.82 -20.66
CA THR A 343 8.87 -19.31 -21.47
C THR A 343 7.54 -19.16 -20.72
N PRO A 344 6.42 -18.81 -21.39
CA PRO A 344 5.16 -18.49 -20.75
C PRO A 344 4.62 -19.54 -19.78
N ASP A 345 4.86 -20.82 -20.10
CA ASP A 345 4.49 -21.98 -19.27
C ASP A 345 5.29 -22.09 -17.97
N LYS A 346 6.54 -21.63 -17.97
CA LYS A 346 7.45 -21.65 -16.81
C LYS A 346 7.36 -20.40 -15.93
N ARG A 347 6.59 -19.40 -16.32
CA ARG A 347 6.38 -18.19 -15.51
C ARG A 347 5.47 -18.47 -14.33
N THR A 348 5.87 -18.01 -13.16
CA THR A 348 5.01 -18.02 -11.97
C THR A 348 3.80 -17.11 -12.14
N GLY A 349 2.77 -17.29 -11.33
CA GLY A 349 1.59 -16.40 -11.33
C GLY A 349 1.96 -14.93 -11.17
N LYS A 350 2.87 -14.61 -10.26
CA LYS A 350 3.39 -13.24 -10.06
C LYS A 350 4.11 -12.70 -11.31
N GLN A 351 4.92 -13.50 -11.97
CA GLN A 351 5.63 -13.10 -13.21
C GLN A 351 4.69 -12.85 -14.39
N LYS A 352 3.61 -13.62 -14.47
CA LYS A 352 2.56 -13.42 -15.50
C LYS A 352 1.77 -12.13 -15.24
N GLN A 353 1.64 -11.72 -13.99
CA GLN A 353 0.93 -10.53 -13.57
C GLN A 353 1.75 -9.24 -13.81
N THR A 354 3.08 -9.37 -13.85
CA THR A 354 4.02 -8.25 -14.11
C THR A 354 4.19 -7.96 -15.62
N LEU A 355 3.83 -8.88 -16.47
CA LEU A 355 3.81 -8.76 -17.95
C LEU A 355 2.44 -8.34 -18.47
#